data_ee61b610348a01edf61a501a90ff7d55
#
_entry.id   ee61b610348a01edf61a501a90ff7d55
#
_cell.length_a   1.000
_cell.length_b   1.000
_cell.length_c   1.000
_cell.angle_alpha   90.00
_cell.angle_beta   90.00
_cell.angle_gamma   90.00
#
_symmetry.space_group_name_H-M   'P 1'
#
loop_
_entity.id
_entity.type
_entity.pdbx_description
1 polymer ?
#
loop_
_entity_poly.entity_id
_entity_poly.type
_entity_poly.pdbx_seq_one_letter_code
_entity_poly.pdbx_strand_id
1 'polypeptide(L)'
;MAVSIDTVYQRVLTLANKEQRGYITPQEFNLMANQAQMELFEQYFFDVRQFNRVPGNSQEYSDPLNVLYERIGIFEVEQGNTWMLANMPVVNDYLQIPEEIYKIGTVRVTNRQVELLNSKDYDAARISPLTSPTLERPIGYISSRGLKISIGNNLPN
;
A
#
# COMPACT_ATOMS: atom_id res chain seq x y z
N MET A 1 -16.23 -16.10 -2.71
CA MET A 1 -17.35 -15.74 -3.61
C MET A 1 -17.46 -14.21 -3.61
N ALA A 2 -17.39 -13.58 -4.78
CA ALA A 2 -17.63 -12.14 -4.90
C ALA A 2 -19.12 -11.85 -4.70
N VAL A 3 -19.43 -10.87 -3.86
CA VAL A 3 -20.81 -10.42 -3.62
C VAL A 3 -21.04 -9.16 -4.44
N SER A 4 -22.17 -9.11 -5.19
CA SER A 4 -22.52 -7.91 -5.96
C SER A 4 -22.78 -6.72 -5.04
N ILE A 5 -22.32 -5.54 -5.45
CA ILE A 5 -22.54 -4.29 -4.72
C ILE A 5 -24.03 -3.99 -4.54
N ASP A 6 -24.87 -4.33 -5.54
CA ASP A 6 -26.29 -4.18 -5.47
C ASP A 6 -26.91 -5.03 -4.36
N THR A 7 -26.38 -6.25 -4.19
CA THR A 7 -26.85 -7.13 -3.09
C THR A 7 -26.51 -6.55 -1.72
N VAL A 8 -25.34 -5.93 -1.58
CA VAL A 8 -24.93 -5.26 -0.35
C VAL A 8 -25.83 -4.05 -0.08
N TYR A 9 -26.07 -3.23 -1.10
CA TYR A 9 -26.98 -2.09 -1.00
C TYR A 9 -28.38 -2.48 -0.56
N GLN A 10 -28.98 -3.52 -1.17
CA GLN A 10 -30.29 -4.02 -0.80
C GLN A 10 -30.33 -4.52 0.65
N ARG A 11 -29.28 -5.19 1.12
CA ARG A 11 -29.18 -5.63 2.52
C ARG A 11 -29.12 -4.42 3.47
N VAL A 12 -28.35 -3.40 3.15
CA VAL A 12 -28.23 -2.18 3.96
C VAL A 12 -29.57 -1.46 4.02
N LEU A 13 -30.27 -1.31 2.88
CA LEU A 13 -31.64 -0.75 2.85
C LEU A 13 -32.61 -1.53 3.73
N THR A 14 -32.55 -2.85 3.66
CA THR A 14 -33.42 -3.71 4.48
C THR A 14 -33.16 -3.52 5.97
N LEU A 15 -31.93 -3.39 6.37
CA LEU A 15 -31.52 -3.10 7.76
C LEU A 15 -31.97 -1.70 8.20
N ALA A 16 -31.76 -0.69 7.35
CA ALA A 16 -32.17 0.69 7.63
C ALA A 16 -33.69 0.81 7.77
N ASN A 17 -34.46 0.14 6.91
CA ASN A 17 -35.90 0.12 6.97
C ASN A 17 -36.43 -0.57 8.24
N LYS A 18 -35.78 -1.67 8.69
CA LYS A 18 -36.15 -2.34 9.95
C LYS A 18 -35.98 -1.43 11.16
N GLU A 19 -34.98 -0.55 11.14
CA GLU A 19 -34.74 0.37 12.25
C GLU A 19 -35.50 1.70 12.11
N GLN A 20 -36.39 1.82 11.14
CA GLN A 20 -37.17 3.03 10.84
C GLN A 20 -36.30 4.30 10.64
N ARG A 21 -35.07 4.14 10.16
CA ARG A 21 -34.09 5.22 9.97
C ARG A 21 -34.19 5.93 8.62
N GLY A 22 -35.17 5.56 7.80
CA GLY A 22 -35.43 6.19 6.52
C GLY A 22 -34.70 5.56 5.34
N TYR A 23 -34.78 6.24 4.20
CA TYR A 23 -34.20 5.81 2.94
C TYR A 23 -32.76 6.29 2.80
N ILE A 24 -31.85 5.40 2.40
CA ILE A 24 -30.47 5.72 2.09
C ILE A 24 -30.34 5.85 0.56
N THR A 25 -29.90 6.99 0.09
CA THR A 25 -29.65 7.19 -1.33
C THR A 25 -28.41 6.40 -1.82
N PRO A 26 -28.35 6.01 -3.10
CA PRO A 26 -27.16 5.34 -3.64
C PRO A 26 -25.86 6.14 -3.47
N GLN A 27 -25.95 7.48 -3.50
CA GLN A 27 -24.79 8.36 -3.31
C GLN A 27 -24.27 8.30 -1.86
N GLU A 28 -25.16 8.37 -0.88
CA GLU A 28 -24.81 8.20 0.53
C GLU A 28 -24.25 6.82 0.82
N PHE A 29 -24.84 5.78 0.21
CA PHE A 29 -24.31 4.42 0.32
C PHE A 29 -22.88 4.32 -0.22
N ASN A 30 -22.60 4.85 -1.41
CA ASN A 30 -21.26 4.81 -2.00
C ASN A 30 -20.23 5.55 -1.14
N LEU A 31 -20.62 6.69 -0.57
CA LEU A 31 -19.73 7.45 0.32
C LEU A 31 -19.39 6.63 1.57
N MET A 32 -20.38 6.06 2.23
CA MET A 32 -20.20 5.25 3.43
C MET A 32 -19.46 3.94 3.12
N ALA A 33 -19.71 3.32 1.97
CA ALA A 33 -19.02 2.10 1.55
C ALA A 33 -17.52 2.35 1.32
N ASN A 34 -17.17 3.45 0.67
CA ASN A 34 -15.76 3.83 0.47
C ASN A 34 -15.05 4.11 1.81
N GLN A 35 -15.72 4.81 2.72
CA GLN A 35 -15.16 5.04 4.05
C GLN A 35 -14.98 3.74 4.82
N ALA A 36 -15.98 2.86 4.82
CA ALA A 36 -15.91 1.56 5.49
C ALA A 36 -14.78 0.67 4.92
N GLN A 37 -14.58 0.68 3.59
CA GLN A 37 -13.45 -0.03 2.97
C GLN A 37 -12.10 0.51 3.46
N MET A 38 -11.96 1.82 3.54
CA MET A 38 -10.72 2.46 4.01
C MET A 38 -10.45 2.10 5.48
N GLU A 39 -11.46 2.17 6.34
CA GLU A 39 -11.34 1.82 7.75
C GLU A 39 -10.96 0.34 7.93
N LEU A 40 -11.59 -0.58 7.19
CA LEU A 40 -11.23 -2.01 7.21
C LEU A 40 -9.79 -2.24 6.74
N PHE A 41 -9.36 -1.55 5.70
CA PHE A 41 -8.00 -1.65 5.18
C PHE A 41 -6.97 -1.19 6.22
N GLU A 42 -7.20 -0.05 6.86
CA GLU A 42 -6.33 0.45 7.93
C GLU A 42 -6.32 -0.49 9.15
N GLN A 43 -7.47 -1.07 9.49
CA GLN A 43 -7.58 -2.05 10.58
C GLN A 43 -6.71 -3.29 10.31
N TYR A 44 -6.69 -3.82 9.08
CA TYR A 44 -5.84 -4.97 8.76
C TYR A 44 -4.35 -4.67 8.96
N PHE A 45 -3.88 -3.46 8.59
CA PHE A 45 -2.50 -3.07 8.86
C PHE A 45 -2.21 -2.90 10.35
N PHE A 46 -3.17 -2.41 11.11
CA PHE A 46 -3.04 -2.31 12.56
C PHE A 46 -2.92 -3.70 13.19
N ASP A 47 -3.76 -4.64 12.78
CA ASP A 47 -3.75 -6.01 13.25
C ASP A 47 -2.42 -6.71 12.93
N VAL A 48 -1.90 -6.58 11.70
CA VAL A 48 -0.57 -7.10 11.33
C VAL A 48 0.53 -6.54 12.24
N ARG A 49 0.50 -5.25 12.56
CA ARG A 49 1.47 -4.63 13.46
C ARG A 49 1.35 -5.15 14.89
N GLN A 50 0.14 -5.40 15.35
CA GLN A 50 -0.12 -5.98 16.67
C GLN A 50 0.47 -7.40 16.76
N PHE A 51 0.18 -8.25 15.79
CA PHE A 51 0.71 -9.61 15.74
C PHE A 51 2.24 -9.65 15.66
N ASN A 52 2.86 -8.76 14.89
CA ASN A 52 4.32 -8.67 14.80
C ASN A 52 5.01 -8.20 16.10
N ARG A 53 4.27 -7.60 17.03
CA ARG A 53 4.80 -7.17 18.34
C ARG A 53 4.71 -8.24 19.43
N VAL A 54 3.92 -9.29 19.21
CA VAL A 54 3.80 -10.37 20.20
C VAL A 54 5.06 -11.23 20.13
N PRO A 55 5.88 -11.29 21.19
CA PRO A 55 7.05 -12.16 21.23
C PRO A 55 6.58 -13.61 21.31
N GLY A 56 6.68 -14.33 20.23
CA GLY A 56 6.29 -15.73 20.20
C GLY A 56 6.95 -16.45 19.03
N ASN A 57 7.66 -17.51 19.34
CA ASN A 57 8.26 -18.43 18.39
C ASN A 57 7.29 -19.58 18.07
N SER A 58 5.99 -19.35 18.23
CA SER A 58 4.96 -20.37 18.04
C SER A 58 4.46 -20.35 16.61
N GLN A 59 4.41 -21.51 15.97
CA GLN A 59 3.83 -21.69 14.63
C GLN A 59 2.33 -21.35 14.59
N GLU A 60 1.64 -21.34 15.73
CA GLU A 60 0.23 -20.95 15.84
C GLU A 60 -0.04 -19.50 15.44
N TYR A 61 0.97 -18.61 15.50
CA TYR A 61 0.83 -17.21 15.09
C TYR A 61 1.03 -16.98 13.60
N SER A 62 1.59 -17.94 12.85
CA SER A 62 1.79 -17.80 11.41
C SER A 62 0.48 -17.87 10.63
N ASP A 63 -0.46 -18.69 11.05
CA ASP A 63 -1.75 -18.87 10.37
C ASP A 63 -2.62 -17.59 10.37
N PRO A 64 -2.84 -16.90 11.51
CA PRO A 64 -3.55 -15.64 11.53
C PRO A 64 -2.89 -14.55 10.69
N LEU A 65 -1.55 -14.47 10.69
CA LEU A 65 -0.80 -13.53 9.87
C LEU A 65 -0.99 -13.79 8.38
N ASN A 66 -0.93 -15.05 7.95
CA ASN A 66 -1.14 -15.44 6.56
C ASN A 66 -2.55 -15.04 6.09
N VAL A 67 -3.57 -15.29 6.91
CA VAL A 67 -4.94 -14.87 6.61
C VAL A 67 -5.07 -13.35 6.49
N LEU A 68 -4.37 -12.58 7.32
CA LEU A 68 -4.35 -11.11 7.22
C LEU A 68 -3.66 -10.65 5.94
N TYR A 69 -2.54 -11.27 5.56
CA TYR A 69 -1.87 -10.96 4.28
C TYR A 69 -2.73 -11.33 3.07
N GLU A 70 -3.46 -12.44 3.10
CA GLU A 70 -4.42 -12.79 2.05
C GLU A 70 -5.54 -11.74 1.92
N ARG A 71 -6.03 -11.20 3.04
CA ARG A 71 -7.05 -10.13 3.03
C ARG A 71 -6.50 -8.82 2.50
N ILE A 72 -5.26 -8.46 2.85
CA ILE A 72 -4.59 -7.27 2.30
C ILE A 72 -4.34 -7.45 0.82
N GLY A 73 -3.93 -8.64 0.39
CA GLY A 73 -3.65 -8.98 -1.00
C GLY A 73 -4.82 -8.73 -1.98
N ILE A 74 -6.06 -8.72 -1.49
CA ILE A 74 -7.24 -8.37 -2.32
C ILE A 74 -7.15 -6.91 -2.81
N PHE A 75 -6.51 -6.03 -2.04
CA PHE A 75 -6.34 -4.61 -2.36
C PHE A 75 -5.00 -4.32 -3.06
N GLU A 76 -4.11 -5.30 -3.13
CA GLU A 76 -2.82 -5.14 -3.78
C GLU A 76 -2.98 -5.23 -5.30
N VAL A 77 -2.43 -4.24 -5.98
CA VAL A 77 -2.30 -4.23 -7.43
C VAL A 77 -0.82 -4.29 -7.76
N GLU A 78 -0.38 -5.39 -8.36
CA GLU A 78 0.98 -5.53 -8.85
C GLU A 78 1.09 -4.83 -10.20
N GLN A 79 1.91 -3.80 -10.25
CA GLN A 79 2.17 -3.04 -11.47
C GLN A 79 3.55 -3.43 -12.01
N GLY A 80 3.56 -3.90 -13.26
CA GLY A 80 4.80 -4.22 -13.95
C GLY A 80 5.60 -2.97 -14.36
N ASN A 81 6.85 -3.18 -14.77
CA ASN A 81 7.77 -2.11 -15.18
C ASN A 81 7.20 -1.18 -16.27
N THR A 82 6.38 -1.71 -17.17
CA THR A 82 5.75 -0.94 -18.25
C THR A 82 4.73 0.07 -17.71
N TRP A 83 4.01 -0.29 -16.67
CA TRP A 83 3.05 0.62 -16.04
C TRP A 83 3.75 1.80 -15.35
N MET A 84 4.86 1.54 -14.68
CA MET A 84 5.67 2.56 -14.00
C MET A 84 6.18 3.62 -14.97
N LEU A 85 6.71 3.20 -16.12
CA LEU A 85 7.19 4.10 -17.17
C LEU A 85 6.08 4.93 -17.82
N ALA A 86 4.87 4.36 -17.94
CA ALA A 86 3.75 5.03 -18.62
C ALA A 86 2.96 5.98 -17.69
N ASN A 87 2.86 5.65 -16.39
CA ASN A 87 1.94 6.32 -15.48
C ASN A 87 2.63 7.08 -14.32
N MET A 88 3.95 6.92 -14.18
CA MET A 88 4.73 7.66 -13.18
C MET A 88 5.77 8.55 -13.85
N PRO A 89 5.38 9.75 -14.29
CA PRO A 89 6.35 10.69 -14.86
C PRO A 89 7.40 11.07 -13.82
N VAL A 90 8.66 11.18 -14.26
CA VAL A 90 9.77 11.65 -13.43
C VAL A 90 9.81 13.17 -13.49
N VAL A 91 9.64 13.82 -12.36
CA VAL A 91 9.77 15.27 -12.22
C VAL A 91 10.84 15.56 -11.15
N ASN A 92 11.90 16.24 -11.53
CA ASN A 92 13.02 16.60 -10.63
C ASN A 92 13.58 15.39 -9.85
N ASP A 93 13.84 14.28 -10.53
CA ASP A 93 14.32 13.00 -9.96
C ASP A 93 13.32 12.27 -9.05
N TYR A 94 12.05 12.67 -9.02
CA TYR A 94 10.99 12.01 -8.29
C TYR A 94 10.01 11.34 -9.23
N LEU A 95 9.72 10.08 -8.97
CA LEU A 95 8.61 9.37 -9.59
C LEU A 95 7.31 9.87 -8.96
N GLN A 96 6.44 10.45 -9.77
CA GLN A 96 5.15 10.94 -9.30
C GLN A 96 4.23 9.76 -9.00
N ILE A 97 3.74 9.69 -7.78
CA ILE A 97 2.79 8.64 -7.36
C ILE A 97 1.40 9.09 -7.78
N PRO A 98 0.65 8.28 -8.57
CA PRO A 98 -0.73 8.58 -8.91
C PRO A 98 -1.60 8.69 -7.65
N GLU A 99 -2.60 9.57 -7.69
CA GLU A 99 -3.54 9.79 -6.58
C GLU A 99 -4.38 8.53 -6.24
N GLU A 100 -4.51 7.63 -7.20
CA GLU A 100 -5.22 6.35 -7.05
C GLU A 100 -4.49 5.37 -6.11
N ILE A 101 -3.19 5.58 -5.88
CA ILE A 101 -2.37 4.73 -5.02
C ILE A 101 -2.41 5.26 -3.59
N TYR A 102 -3.17 4.59 -2.74
CA TYR A 102 -3.25 4.95 -1.32
C TYR A 102 -1.97 4.63 -0.55
N LYS A 103 -1.34 3.48 -0.83
CA LYS A 103 -0.15 3.03 -0.13
C LYS A 103 0.78 2.27 -1.05
N ILE A 104 2.07 2.59 -0.99
CA ILE A 104 3.10 1.87 -1.70
C ILE A 104 3.54 0.68 -0.85
N GLY A 105 3.47 -0.50 -1.45
CA GLY A 105 3.99 -1.73 -0.89
C GLY A 105 5.47 -1.92 -1.22
N THR A 106 5.79 -3.05 -1.85
CA THR A 106 7.15 -3.38 -2.26
C THR A 106 7.49 -2.72 -3.60
N VAL A 107 8.55 -1.93 -3.60
CA VAL A 107 9.12 -1.35 -4.83
C VAL A 107 10.28 -2.22 -5.31
N ARG A 108 10.31 -2.53 -6.60
CA ARG A 108 11.41 -3.32 -7.21
C ARG A 108 11.98 -2.58 -8.41
N VAL A 109 13.28 -2.63 -8.54
CA VAL A 109 14.03 -2.11 -9.69
C VAL A 109 14.94 -3.24 -10.20
N THR A 110 14.83 -3.56 -11.48
CA THR A 110 15.64 -4.62 -12.12
C THR A 110 15.67 -5.94 -11.31
N ASN A 111 14.49 -6.41 -10.87
CA ASN A 111 14.31 -7.59 -10.02
C ASN A 111 14.92 -7.49 -8.60
N ARG A 112 15.40 -6.33 -8.19
CA ARG A 112 15.88 -6.08 -6.83
C ARG A 112 14.87 -5.25 -6.05
N GLN A 113 14.66 -5.62 -4.81
CA GLN A 113 13.79 -4.85 -3.92
C GLN A 113 14.49 -3.58 -3.50
N VAL A 114 13.78 -2.45 -3.60
CA VAL A 114 14.24 -1.16 -3.10
C VAL A 114 14.02 -1.08 -1.60
N GLU A 115 15.07 -0.79 -0.85
CA GLU A 115 14.97 -0.53 0.58
C GLU A 115 14.40 0.88 0.78
N LEU A 116 13.16 0.97 1.28
CA LEU A 116 12.52 2.25 1.56
C LEU A 116 12.96 2.77 2.93
N LEU A 117 13.64 3.91 2.93
CA LEU A 117 14.19 4.55 4.12
C LEU A 117 13.45 5.86 4.43
N ASN A 118 13.63 6.36 5.64
CA ASN A 118 13.27 7.73 5.96
C ASN A 118 14.23 8.70 5.29
N SER A 119 13.84 9.96 5.08
CA SER A 119 14.67 10.97 4.41
C SER A 119 16.06 11.12 5.06
N LYS A 120 16.14 11.12 6.39
CA LYS A 120 17.43 11.23 7.12
C LYS A 120 18.33 10.03 6.89
N ASP A 121 17.76 8.83 6.95
CA ASP A 121 18.51 7.58 6.77
C ASP A 121 18.95 7.42 5.32
N TYR A 122 18.12 7.88 4.37
CA TYR A 122 18.48 7.91 2.96
C TYR A 122 19.67 8.81 2.68
N ASP A 123 19.69 10.02 3.23
CA ASP A 123 20.82 10.94 3.05
C ASP A 123 22.10 10.39 3.72
N ALA A 124 21.98 9.82 4.91
CA ALA A 124 23.10 9.17 5.60
C ALA A 124 23.64 7.97 4.81
N ALA A 125 22.76 7.12 4.27
CA ALA A 125 23.16 5.98 3.47
C ALA A 125 23.87 6.37 2.17
N ARG A 126 23.45 7.47 1.53
CA ARG A 126 24.12 7.99 0.31
C ARG A 126 25.54 8.48 0.53
N ILE A 127 25.79 9.08 1.68
CA ILE A 127 27.10 9.69 1.99
C ILE A 127 28.09 8.62 2.46
N SER A 128 27.62 7.56 3.10
CA SER A 128 28.47 6.51 3.66
C SER A 128 29.04 5.60 2.57
N PRO A 129 30.36 5.39 2.49
CA PRO A 129 30.97 4.51 1.51
C PRO A 129 30.53 3.04 1.61
N LEU A 130 30.15 2.59 2.82
CA LEU A 130 29.75 1.20 3.07
C LEU A 130 28.27 0.93 2.74
N THR A 131 27.43 1.95 2.84
CA THR A 131 25.97 1.82 2.65
C THR A 131 25.48 2.54 1.41
N SER A 132 26.41 3.09 0.60
CA SER A 132 26.05 3.77 -0.64
C SER A 132 25.22 2.87 -1.55
N PRO A 133 24.17 3.42 -2.20
CA PRO A 133 23.31 2.64 -3.07
C PRO A 133 24.09 2.03 -4.24
N THR A 134 23.74 0.82 -4.59
CA THR A 134 24.27 0.10 -5.75
C THR A 134 23.11 -0.51 -6.53
N LEU A 135 23.38 -1.02 -7.73
CA LEU A 135 22.38 -1.74 -8.53
C LEU A 135 21.83 -2.97 -7.79
N GLU A 136 22.65 -3.60 -6.95
CA GLU A 136 22.24 -4.76 -6.15
C GLU A 136 21.49 -4.38 -4.88
N ARG A 137 21.73 -3.17 -4.38
CA ARG A 137 21.09 -2.62 -3.18
C ARG A 137 20.55 -1.23 -3.49
N PRO A 138 19.43 -1.15 -4.22
CA PRO A 138 18.76 0.12 -4.45
C PRO A 138 18.10 0.61 -3.17
N ILE A 139 18.23 1.91 -2.89
CA ILE A 139 17.57 2.58 -1.78
C ILE A 139 16.61 3.64 -2.30
N GLY A 140 15.56 3.90 -1.55
CA GLY A 140 14.59 4.93 -1.91
C GLY A 140 13.93 5.56 -0.70
N TYR A 141 13.27 6.68 -0.90
CA TYR A 141 12.40 7.26 0.11
C TYR A 141 11.17 7.91 -0.52
N ILE A 142 10.11 7.96 0.24
CA ILE A 142 8.83 8.56 -0.15
C ILE A 142 8.74 9.94 0.49
N SER A 143 8.43 10.95 -0.32
CA SER A 143 8.18 12.31 0.14
C SER A 143 6.86 12.85 -0.43
N SER A 144 6.46 14.05 -0.03
CA SER A 144 5.32 14.77 -0.63
C SER A 144 5.49 15.05 -2.12
N ARG A 145 6.72 14.98 -2.64
CA ARG A 145 7.04 15.16 -4.07
C ARG A 145 6.94 13.87 -4.88
N GLY A 146 6.84 12.73 -4.22
CA GLY A 146 6.83 11.41 -4.84
C GLY A 146 7.88 10.46 -4.28
N LEU A 147 8.15 9.40 -5.02
CA LEU A 147 9.13 8.37 -4.70
C LEU A 147 10.48 8.71 -5.35
N LYS A 148 11.53 8.83 -4.56
CA LYS A 148 12.90 8.95 -5.05
C LYS A 148 13.65 7.64 -4.85
N ILE A 149 14.31 7.16 -5.92
CA ILE A 149 15.11 5.93 -5.91
C ILE A 149 16.54 6.26 -6.31
N SER A 150 17.52 5.69 -5.61
CA SER A 150 18.94 5.76 -5.94
C SER A 150 19.50 4.36 -6.15
N ILE A 151 20.18 4.16 -7.29
CA ILE A 151 20.70 2.87 -7.75
C ILE A 151 22.24 2.89 -7.82
N GLY A 152 22.87 3.91 -7.26
CA GLY A 152 24.30 4.16 -7.39
C GLY A 152 24.62 5.23 -8.44
N ASN A 153 25.88 5.56 -8.60
CA ASN A 153 26.36 6.68 -9.45
C ASN A 153 26.20 6.47 -10.97
N ASN A 154 25.51 5.43 -11.40
CA ASN A 154 25.29 5.11 -12.81
C ASN A 154 23.81 5.12 -13.17
N LEU A 155 23.14 6.26 -13.02
CA LEU A 155 21.98 6.51 -13.88
C LEU A 155 22.54 6.94 -15.25
N PRO A 156 22.23 6.25 -16.34
CA PRO A 156 22.47 6.82 -17.66
C PRO A 156 21.64 8.11 -17.75
N ASN A 157 22.32 9.20 -18.14
CA ASN A 157 21.69 10.49 -18.48
C ASN A 157 20.59 10.30 -19.54
#